data_8dc798d3f7e3b87ef0359f8479d6e344
#
_entry.id   8dc798d3f7e3b87ef0359f8479d6e344
#
_cell.length_a   1.000
_cell.length_b   1.000
_cell.length_c   1.000
_cell.angle_alpha   90.00
_cell.angle_beta   90.00
_cell.angle_gamma   90.00
#
_symmetry.space_group_name_H-M   'P 1'
#
loop_
_entity.id
_entity.type
_entity.pdbx_description
1 polymer ?
#
loop_
_entity_poly.entity_id
_entity_poly.type
_entity_poly.pdbx_seq_one_letter_code
_entity_poly.pdbx_strand_id
1 'polypeptide(L)'
;SQNQVENLLKAMETVGDVPPQPQPTGPTGQSGPVVGSVPQSSVGPGARITAYDFKRPERVGKDQMRAMHSLHEALARNFGAAISGMLRTMIEVKLLSVNQLTYSEFVFSLDNPSCFNVLKPNPLEGNWILDIAPSLSYAIIDRMLGGDPKPTDTLQRPLTEIENRLIGRIVDIFLKQLKESWENIIELDFEVESVESNPQLVQIVPPNEVVI
;
A
#
# COMPACT_ATOMS: atom_id res chain seq x y z
N SER A 1 -14.35 41.19 -2.79
CA SER A 1 -15.40 42.17 -2.46
C SER A 1 -16.54 41.39 -1.78
N GLN A 2 -17.04 41.95 -0.67
CA GLN A 2 -18.08 41.33 0.17
C GLN A 2 -19.33 40.90 -0.62
N ASN A 3 -19.71 41.66 -1.64
CA ASN A 3 -20.88 41.39 -2.48
C ASN A 3 -20.81 40.08 -3.32
N GLN A 4 -19.62 39.52 -3.56
CA GLN A 4 -19.49 38.25 -4.27
C GLN A 4 -19.73 37.05 -3.36
N VAL A 5 -19.42 37.17 -2.08
CA VAL A 5 -19.66 36.13 -1.09
C VAL A 5 -21.15 36.04 -0.73
N GLU A 6 -21.82 37.18 -0.61
CA GLU A 6 -23.28 37.22 -0.36
C GLU A 6 -24.11 36.64 -1.51
N ASN A 7 -23.68 36.88 -2.78
CA ASN A 7 -24.37 36.32 -3.95
C ASN A 7 -24.17 34.78 -4.05
N LEU A 8 -23.04 34.26 -3.61
CA LEU A 8 -22.79 32.81 -3.56
C LEU A 8 -23.59 32.12 -2.46
N LEU A 9 -23.70 32.72 -1.29
CA LEU A 9 -24.54 32.22 -0.19
C LEU A 9 -26.03 32.18 -0.58
N LYS A 10 -26.52 33.22 -1.25
CA LYS A 10 -27.91 33.29 -1.72
C LYS A 10 -28.22 32.29 -2.85
N ALA A 11 -27.22 31.92 -3.68
CA ALA A 11 -27.36 30.89 -4.70
C ALA A 11 -27.43 29.47 -4.12
N MET A 12 -26.81 29.22 -2.97
CA MET A 12 -26.83 27.93 -2.30
C MET A 12 -28.14 27.68 -1.50
N GLU A 13 -28.84 28.72 -1.05
CA GLU A 13 -30.13 28.62 -0.33
C GLU A 13 -31.32 28.27 -1.25
N THR A 14 -31.20 28.49 -2.56
CA THR A 14 -32.30 28.25 -3.53
C THR A 14 -32.35 26.86 -4.14
N VAL A 15 -31.46 25.94 -3.75
CA VAL A 15 -31.40 24.56 -4.29
C VAL A 15 -32.17 23.52 -3.45
N GLY A 16 -32.92 23.96 -2.45
CA GLY A 16 -33.60 23.12 -1.45
C GLY A 16 -35.07 22.77 -1.68
N ASP A 17 -35.68 23.03 -2.85
CA ASP A 17 -37.10 22.70 -3.04
C ASP A 17 -37.32 22.05 -4.41
N VAL A 18 -37.36 20.72 -4.44
CA VAL A 18 -37.81 19.90 -5.58
C VAL A 18 -39.18 19.31 -5.20
N PRO A 19 -40.29 19.68 -5.90
CA PRO A 19 -41.62 19.11 -5.64
C PRO A 19 -41.72 17.66 -6.19
N PRO A 20 -42.57 16.79 -5.58
CA PRO A 20 -42.69 15.39 -5.96
C PRO A 20 -43.40 15.21 -7.31
N GLN A 21 -42.84 14.36 -8.18
CA GLN A 21 -43.45 13.97 -9.44
C GLN A 21 -44.60 12.98 -9.22
N PRO A 22 -45.71 13.06 -10.00
CA PRO A 22 -46.84 12.14 -9.90
C PRO A 22 -46.59 10.82 -10.63
N GLN A 23 -47.07 9.73 -10.06
CA GLN A 23 -47.09 8.39 -10.64
C GLN A 23 -48.07 8.28 -11.84
N PRO A 24 -47.75 7.57 -12.92
CA PRO A 24 -48.73 7.25 -13.95
C PRO A 24 -49.45 5.95 -13.64
N THR A 25 -50.79 6.03 -13.60
CA THR A 25 -51.74 4.91 -13.69
C THR A 25 -51.86 4.50 -15.15
N GLY A 26 -51.79 3.13 -15.49
CA GLY A 26 -52.16 2.61 -16.79
C GLY A 26 -53.65 2.64 -17.07
N PRO A 27 -54.15 2.17 -18.22
CA PRO A 27 -53.82 0.96 -18.94
C PRO A 27 -53.93 0.98 -20.49
N THR A 28 -53.62 -0.21 -21.09
CA THR A 28 -54.08 -0.77 -22.40
C THR A 28 -53.45 -0.34 -23.74
N GLY A 29 -52.76 -1.31 -24.34
CA GLY A 29 -53.10 -1.83 -25.70
C GLY A 29 -52.30 -1.32 -26.89
N GLN A 30 -51.43 -2.10 -27.43
CA GLN A 30 -51.38 -2.57 -28.83
C GLN A 30 -49.96 -2.83 -29.37
N SER A 31 -49.88 -3.95 -29.99
CA SER A 31 -48.83 -4.67 -30.70
C SER A 31 -47.99 -3.86 -31.72
N GLY A 32 -46.66 -4.10 -31.72
CA GLY A 32 -45.74 -3.81 -32.83
C GLY A 32 -44.30 -4.30 -32.50
N PRO A 33 -43.40 -4.53 -33.47
CA PRO A 33 -42.70 -5.80 -33.61
C PRO A 33 -41.42 -5.95 -32.78
N VAL A 34 -41.11 -7.22 -32.51
CA VAL A 34 -39.96 -7.77 -31.76
C VAL A 34 -38.63 -7.35 -32.38
N VAL A 35 -37.83 -6.62 -31.61
CA VAL A 35 -36.38 -6.49 -31.86
C VAL A 35 -35.64 -7.11 -30.65
N GLY A 36 -34.73 -8.00 -31.01
CA GLY A 36 -34.02 -8.97 -30.22
C GLY A 36 -33.75 -8.64 -28.76
N SER A 37 -34.22 -9.47 -27.87
CA SER A 37 -33.87 -9.52 -26.46
C SER A 37 -32.42 -9.99 -26.28
N VAL A 38 -31.56 -9.08 -25.80
CA VAL A 38 -30.28 -9.41 -25.20
C VAL A 38 -30.57 -10.23 -23.93
N PRO A 39 -29.96 -11.39 -23.69
CA PRO A 39 -30.19 -12.14 -22.46
C PRO A 39 -29.71 -11.34 -21.26
N GLN A 40 -30.64 -10.91 -20.41
CA GLN A 40 -30.30 -10.44 -19.08
C GLN A 40 -29.81 -11.65 -18.27
N SER A 41 -28.52 -11.77 -18.12
CA SER A 41 -27.92 -12.67 -17.14
C SER A 41 -28.41 -12.23 -15.76
N SER A 42 -29.23 -13.07 -15.14
CA SER A 42 -29.68 -12.94 -13.75
C SER A 42 -28.46 -13.03 -12.84
N VAL A 43 -27.95 -11.87 -12.41
CA VAL A 43 -26.96 -11.77 -11.34
C VAL A 43 -27.69 -12.11 -10.04
N GLY A 44 -27.34 -13.24 -9.41
CA GLY A 44 -27.90 -13.68 -8.14
C GLY A 44 -27.67 -12.64 -7.02
N PRO A 45 -28.52 -12.63 -5.97
CA PRO A 45 -28.38 -11.65 -4.87
C PRO A 45 -27.10 -11.92 -4.08
N GLY A 46 -26.07 -11.09 -4.31
CA GLY A 46 -24.80 -11.15 -3.58
C GLY A 46 -23.54 -10.82 -4.37
N ALA A 47 -23.59 -10.73 -5.68
CA ALA A 47 -22.43 -10.32 -6.46
C ALA A 47 -22.19 -8.81 -6.27
N ARG A 48 -21.20 -8.46 -5.47
CA ARG A 48 -20.67 -7.08 -5.42
C ARG A 48 -20.01 -6.80 -6.76
N ILE A 49 -20.65 -6.01 -7.61
CA ILE A 49 -20.06 -5.51 -8.85
C ILE A 49 -19.03 -4.46 -8.43
N THR A 50 -17.76 -4.82 -8.49
CA THR A 50 -16.66 -3.86 -8.32
C THR A 50 -16.34 -3.28 -9.69
N ALA A 51 -16.39 -1.98 -9.84
CA ALA A 51 -15.96 -1.32 -11.08
C ALA A 51 -14.49 -1.65 -11.33
N TYR A 52 -14.19 -2.19 -12.53
CA TYR A 52 -12.80 -2.48 -12.93
C TYR A 52 -12.13 -1.17 -13.37
N ASP A 53 -11.04 -0.82 -12.70
CA ASP A 53 -10.24 0.34 -13.07
C ASP A 53 -9.21 -0.06 -14.15
N PHE A 54 -9.49 0.32 -15.41
CA PHE A 54 -8.60 0.05 -16.54
C PHE A 54 -7.27 0.81 -16.47
N LYS A 55 -7.16 1.82 -15.62
CA LYS A 55 -5.90 2.54 -15.38
C LYS A 55 -4.97 1.79 -14.43
N ARG A 56 -5.53 0.88 -13.63
CA ARG A 56 -4.82 0.02 -12.70
C ARG A 56 -5.15 -1.44 -13.01
N PRO A 57 -4.55 -2.05 -14.05
CA PRO A 57 -4.82 -3.45 -14.34
C PRO A 57 -4.35 -4.32 -13.19
N GLU A 58 -5.28 -5.11 -12.61
CA GLU A 58 -4.90 -6.14 -11.64
C GLU A 58 -4.04 -7.19 -12.36
N ARG A 59 -2.71 -7.15 -12.16
CA ARG A 59 -1.78 -8.12 -12.77
C ARG A 59 -1.69 -9.41 -11.97
N VAL A 60 -1.99 -9.33 -10.68
CA VAL A 60 -1.91 -10.48 -9.77
C VAL A 60 -3.32 -10.83 -9.29
N GLY A 61 -3.67 -12.10 -9.43
CA GLY A 61 -4.99 -12.61 -9.06
C GLY A 61 -5.24 -12.58 -7.55
N LYS A 62 -6.51 -12.56 -7.15
CA LYS A 62 -6.91 -12.49 -5.73
C LYS A 62 -6.38 -13.66 -4.89
N ASP A 63 -6.24 -14.84 -5.47
CA ASP A 63 -5.73 -16.02 -4.75
C ASP A 63 -4.23 -15.91 -4.51
N GLN A 64 -3.47 -15.33 -5.46
CA GLN A 64 -2.06 -15.03 -5.29
C GLN A 64 -1.85 -13.94 -4.23
N MET A 65 -2.70 -12.90 -4.22
CA MET A 65 -2.65 -11.87 -3.17
C MET A 65 -2.94 -12.43 -1.78
N ARG A 66 -3.85 -13.41 -1.66
CA ARG A 66 -4.10 -14.12 -0.39
C ARG A 66 -2.90 -14.96 0.03
N ALA A 67 -2.27 -15.66 -0.92
CA ALA A 67 -1.05 -16.43 -0.64
C ALA A 67 0.08 -15.51 -0.15
N MET A 68 0.29 -14.37 -0.83
CA MET A 68 1.25 -13.34 -0.41
C MET A 68 0.95 -12.83 1.00
N HIS A 69 -0.32 -12.54 1.30
CA HIS A 69 -0.75 -12.11 2.63
C HIS A 69 -0.37 -13.16 3.69
N SER A 70 -0.71 -14.43 3.49
CA SER A 70 -0.43 -15.49 4.46
C SER A 70 1.08 -15.71 4.66
N LEU A 71 1.87 -15.64 3.58
CA LEU A 71 3.31 -15.74 3.63
C LEU A 71 3.93 -14.61 4.47
N HIS A 72 3.56 -13.37 4.18
CA HIS A 72 4.11 -12.20 4.86
C HIS A 72 3.58 -12.04 6.30
N GLU A 73 2.40 -12.59 6.61
CA GLU A 73 1.92 -12.66 7.99
C GLU A 73 2.79 -13.58 8.85
N ALA A 74 3.25 -14.71 8.30
CA ALA A 74 4.22 -15.59 8.97
C ALA A 74 5.58 -14.90 9.12
N LEU A 75 6.06 -14.24 8.06
CA LEU A 75 7.27 -13.41 8.08
C LEU A 75 7.20 -12.34 9.20
N ALA A 76 6.09 -11.61 9.30
CA ALA A 76 5.94 -10.55 10.30
C ALA A 76 6.08 -11.10 11.74
N ARG A 77 5.48 -12.25 12.04
CA ARG A 77 5.61 -12.89 13.36
C ARG A 77 7.05 -13.29 13.67
N ASN A 78 7.73 -13.93 12.72
CA ASN A 78 9.10 -14.39 12.88
C ASN A 78 10.07 -13.23 13.05
N PHE A 79 9.90 -12.19 12.22
CA PHE A 79 10.68 -10.96 12.29
C PHE A 79 10.47 -10.23 13.61
N GLY A 80 9.22 -10.12 14.10
CA GLY A 80 8.91 -9.56 15.42
C GLY A 80 9.64 -10.28 16.56
N ALA A 81 9.68 -11.60 16.54
CA ALA A 81 10.40 -12.40 17.51
C ALA A 81 11.92 -12.16 17.45
N ALA A 82 12.49 -12.13 16.22
CA ALA A 82 13.92 -11.91 16.02
C ALA A 82 14.36 -10.50 16.48
N ILE A 83 13.61 -9.46 16.13
CA ILE A 83 13.87 -8.08 16.58
C ILE A 83 13.72 -7.95 18.10
N SER A 84 12.70 -8.59 18.69
CA SER A 84 12.49 -8.55 20.13
C SER A 84 13.72 -9.09 20.88
N GLY A 85 14.32 -10.16 20.38
CA GLY A 85 15.56 -10.72 20.91
C GLY A 85 16.73 -9.75 20.82
N MET A 86 16.91 -9.09 19.69
CA MET A 86 18.00 -8.15 19.44
C MET A 86 17.86 -6.87 20.29
N LEU A 87 16.68 -6.27 20.32
CA LEU A 87 16.42 -5.01 21.01
C LEU A 87 16.11 -5.20 22.51
N ARG A 88 16.05 -6.43 22.98
CA ARG A 88 15.70 -6.81 24.37
C ARG A 88 14.44 -6.12 24.87
N THR A 89 13.45 -6.05 24.00
CA THR A 89 12.12 -5.48 24.28
C THR A 89 11.06 -6.26 23.52
N MET A 90 9.86 -6.31 24.04
CA MET A 90 8.77 -6.99 23.33
C MET A 90 8.30 -6.12 22.17
N ILE A 91 8.41 -6.66 20.95
CA ILE A 91 7.99 -6.00 19.71
C ILE A 91 7.02 -6.92 18.99
N GLU A 92 5.86 -6.41 18.66
CA GLU A 92 4.87 -7.08 17.84
C GLU A 92 4.90 -6.46 16.44
N VAL A 93 5.10 -7.30 15.42
CA VAL A 93 5.04 -6.91 14.02
C VAL A 93 3.82 -7.57 13.38
N LYS A 94 3.00 -6.79 12.71
CA LYS A 94 1.77 -7.24 12.04
C LYS A 94 1.74 -6.79 10.59
N LEU A 95 1.33 -7.69 9.70
CA LEU A 95 0.99 -7.32 8.34
C LEU A 95 -0.33 -6.56 8.35
N LEU A 96 -0.34 -5.36 7.81
CA LEU A 96 -1.55 -4.53 7.71
C LEU A 96 -2.33 -4.80 6.43
N SER A 97 -1.63 -4.78 5.28
CA SER A 97 -2.27 -4.98 3.97
C SER A 97 -1.27 -5.43 2.93
N VAL A 98 -1.77 -6.05 1.87
CA VAL A 98 -1.04 -6.35 0.63
C VAL A 98 -1.84 -5.72 -0.50
N ASN A 99 -1.26 -4.78 -1.20
CA ASN A 99 -1.94 -3.98 -2.23
C ASN A 99 -1.15 -4.00 -3.54
N GLN A 100 -1.85 -3.77 -4.65
CA GLN A 100 -1.24 -3.49 -5.94
C GLN A 100 -1.37 -1.99 -6.22
N LEU A 101 -0.25 -1.34 -6.46
CA LEU A 101 -0.18 0.10 -6.76
C LEU A 101 0.67 0.31 -8.01
N THR A 102 0.57 1.47 -8.65
CA THR A 102 1.60 1.89 -9.60
C THR A 102 2.87 2.30 -8.86
N TYR A 103 4.03 2.14 -9.48
CA TYR A 103 5.30 2.52 -8.86
C TYR A 103 5.31 3.99 -8.43
N SER A 104 4.74 4.88 -9.25
CA SER A 104 4.63 6.29 -8.88
C SER A 104 3.77 6.51 -7.63
N GLU A 105 2.61 5.84 -7.53
CA GLU A 105 1.75 5.95 -6.34
C GLU A 105 2.46 5.42 -5.09
N PHE A 106 3.19 4.31 -5.22
CA PHE A 106 3.99 3.76 -4.14
C PHE A 106 5.04 4.76 -3.65
N VAL A 107 5.88 5.29 -4.55
CA VAL A 107 6.95 6.24 -4.19
C VAL A 107 6.40 7.53 -3.58
N PHE A 108 5.26 8.04 -4.10
CA PHE A 108 4.64 9.24 -3.53
C PHE A 108 3.94 9.00 -2.18
N SER A 109 3.67 7.75 -1.82
CA SER A 109 3.10 7.40 -0.51
C SER A 109 4.14 7.32 0.61
N LEU A 110 5.43 7.30 0.26
CA LEU A 110 6.52 7.18 1.23
C LEU A 110 6.93 8.54 1.81
N ASP A 111 7.46 8.50 3.03
CA ASP A 111 8.05 9.66 3.66
C ASP A 111 9.33 10.11 2.92
N ASN A 112 9.63 11.40 2.98
CA ASN A 112 10.89 11.95 2.46
C ASN A 112 11.45 12.93 3.50
N PRO A 113 12.65 12.66 4.07
CA PRO A 113 13.52 11.50 3.82
C PRO A 113 12.99 10.20 4.45
N SER A 114 13.42 9.04 3.92
CA SER A 114 13.17 7.69 4.48
C SER A 114 14.43 6.82 4.43
N CYS A 115 14.37 5.62 4.99
CA CYS A 115 15.41 4.61 4.82
C CYS A 115 14.98 3.60 3.76
N PHE A 116 15.26 3.95 2.50
CA PHE A 116 14.84 3.24 1.32
C PHE A 116 15.94 2.29 0.84
N ASN A 117 15.71 0.99 0.99
CA ASN A 117 16.67 -0.04 0.62
C ASN A 117 16.23 -0.71 -0.68
N VAL A 118 17.09 -0.70 -1.69
CA VAL A 118 16.91 -1.46 -2.92
C VAL A 118 17.57 -2.81 -2.75
N LEU A 119 16.79 -3.87 -2.96
CA LEU A 119 17.19 -5.25 -2.74
C LEU A 119 17.22 -6.00 -4.07
N LYS A 120 18.24 -6.84 -4.25
CA LYS A 120 18.35 -7.74 -5.38
C LYS A 120 18.02 -9.16 -4.94
N PRO A 121 16.95 -9.77 -5.43
CA PRO A 121 16.53 -11.13 -5.07
C PRO A 121 17.14 -12.16 -6.04
N ASN A 122 18.36 -12.63 -5.81
CA ASN A 122 18.98 -13.64 -6.66
C ASN A 122 18.28 -15.02 -6.49
N PRO A 123 17.97 -15.75 -7.57
CA PRO A 123 18.30 -15.53 -8.98
C PRO A 123 17.24 -14.79 -9.79
N LEU A 124 16.23 -14.18 -9.16
CA LEU A 124 15.18 -13.47 -9.88
C LEU A 124 15.71 -12.17 -10.49
N GLU A 125 15.15 -11.81 -11.65
CA GLU A 125 15.37 -10.50 -12.26
C GLU A 125 14.47 -9.44 -11.60
N GLY A 126 14.96 -8.20 -11.58
CA GLY A 126 14.28 -7.06 -10.99
C GLY A 126 14.74 -6.77 -9.56
N ASN A 127 14.14 -5.75 -8.97
CA ASN A 127 14.51 -5.26 -7.64
C ASN A 127 13.30 -5.29 -6.71
N TRP A 128 13.57 -5.55 -5.44
CA TRP A 128 12.60 -5.38 -4.36
C TRP A 128 12.94 -4.14 -3.55
N ILE A 129 11.96 -3.61 -2.84
CA ILE A 129 12.15 -2.43 -2.01
C ILE A 129 11.75 -2.75 -0.58
N LEU A 130 12.61 -2.35 0.34
CA LEU A 130 12.31 -2.30 1.76
C LEU A 130 12.44 -0.86 2.23
N ASP A 131 11.33 -0.20 2.48
CA ASP A 131 11.31 1.12 3.08
C ASP A 131 11.04 1.04 4.58
N ILE A 132 11.80 1.81 5.35
CA ILE A 132 11.62 1.92 6.80
C ILE A 132 11.35 3.38 7.13
N ALA A 133 10.14 3.66 7.63
CA ALA A 133 9.74 5.01 7.98
C ALA A 133 10.72 5.67 8.98
N PRO A 134 10.99 6.97 8.85
CA PRO A 134 11.94 7.69 9.72
C PRO A 134 11.62 7.54 11.21
N SER A 135 10.34 7.62 11.57
CA SER A 135 9.88 7.45 12.94
C SER A 135 10.28 6.10 13.55
N LEU A 136 10.18 5.04 12.76
CA LEU A 136 10.57 3.69 13.17
C LEU A 136 12.08 3.56 13.22
N SER A 137 12.80 4.09 12.21
CA SER A 137 14.27 4.06 12.15
C SER A 137 14.88 4.71 13.37
N TYR A 138 14.46 5.93 13.74
CA TYR A 138 14.97 6.62 14.90
C TYR A 138 14.62 5.94 16.22
N ALA A 139 13.40 5.39 16.35
CA ALA A 139 13.01 4.63 17.56
C ALA A 139 13.87 3.38 17.75
N ILE A 140 14.19 2.67 16.66
CA ILE A 140 15.09 1.51 16.70
C ILE A 140 16.50 1.92 17.08
N ILE A 141 17.04 2.98 16.46
CA ILE A 141 18.40 3.49 16.76
C ILE A 141 18.50 3.91 18.21
N ASP A 142 17.54 4.69 18.71
CA ASP A 142 17.51 5.12 20.10
C ASP A 142 17.54 3.92 21.06
N ARG A 143 16.72 2.91 20.78
CA ARG A 143 16.69 1.66 21.56
C ARG A 143 18.01 0.89 21.49
N MET A 144 18.66 0.83 20.32
CA MET A 144 19.96 0.17 20.17
C MET A 144 21.08 0.87 20.95
N LEU A 145 20.98 2.19 21.09
CA LEU A 145 21.92 3.01 21.86
C LEU A 145 21.61 3.03 23.37
N GLY A 146 20.56 2.33 23.81
CA GLY A 146 20.19 2.22 25.23
C GLY A 146 19.21 3.29 25.70
N GLY A 147 18.59 4.03 24.79
CA GLY A 147 17.53 4.98 25.08
C GLY A 147 16.22 4.30 25.50
N ASP A 148 15.34 5.08 26.12
CA ASP A 148 13.99 4.68 26.46
C ASP A 148 13.06 5.07 25.32
N PRO A 149 12.15 4.20 24.84
CA PRO A 149 11.27 4.49 23.71
C PRO A 149 10.24 5.56 24.09
N LYS A 150 10.66 6.80 24.09
CA LYS A 150 9.76 7.96 24.14
C LYS A 150 9.41 8.35 22.72
N PRO A 151 8.17 8.84 22.46
CA PRO A 151 7.88 9.45 21.18
C PRO A 151 8.84 10.63 20.99
N THR A 152 9.86 10.42 20.21
CA THR A 152 10.80 11.48 19.83
C THR A 152 10.18 12.23 18.66
N ASP A 153 10.25 13.55 18.68
CA ASP A 153 9.92 14.36 17.51
C ASP A 153 10.70 13.81 16.32
N THR A 154 9.98 13.40 15.29
CA THR A 154 10.57 12.75 14.13
C THR A 154 11.55 13.69 13.46
N LEU A 155 12.82 13.37 13.52
CA LEU A 155 13.86 14.17 12.89
C LEU A 155 13.65 14.13 11.37
N GLN A 156 13.41 15.29 10.78
CA GLN A 156 13.20 15.46 9.33
C GLN A 156 14.55 15.58 8.61
N ARG A 157 15.42 14.60 8.77
CA ARG A 157 16.72 14.54 8.10
C ARG A 157 17.05 13.12 7.66
N PRO A 158 17.91 12.95 6.66
CA PRO A 158 18.46 11.65 6.31
C PRO A 158 19.23 11.03 7.49
N LEU A 159 19.26 9.69 7.53
CA LEU A 159 20.10 8.95 8.45
C LEU A 159 21.56 9.22 8.14
N THR A 160 22.36 9.38 9.19
CA THR A 160 23.83 9.46 9.08
C THR A 160 24.42 8.09 8.73
N GLU A 161 25.68 8.05 8.31
CA GLU A 161 26.36 6.79 7.98
C GLU A 161 26.37 5.80 9.17
N ILE A 162 26.55 6.30 10.40
CA ILE A 162 26.51 5.46 11.60
C ILE A 162 25.11 4.92 11.85
N GLU A 163 24.08 5.75 11.71
CA GLU A 163 22.68 5.36 11.84
C GLU A 163 22.29 4.33 10.79
N ASN A 164 22.72 4.50 9.53
CA ASN A 164 22.51 3.53 8.46
C ASN A 164 23.15 2.16 8.77
N ARG A 165 24.35 2.14 9.37
CA ARG A 165 24.99 0.89 9.79
C ARG A 165 24.24 0.19 10.93
N LEU A 166 23.60 0.96 11.82
CA LEU A 166 22.76 0.39 12.88
C LEU A 166 21.46 -0.21 12.29
N ILE A 167 20.79 0.52 11.42
CA ILE A 167 19.57 0.03 10.73
C ILE A 167 19.91 -1.15 9.83
N GLY A 168 21.06 -1.16 9.17
CA GLY A 168 21.53 -2.28 8.34
C GLY A 168 21.46 -3.64 9.07
N ARG A 169 21.75 -3.69 10.36
CA ARG A 169 21.59 -4.92 11.17
C ARG A 169 20.15 -5.40 11.26
N ILE A 170 19.21 -4.47 11.28
CA ILE A 170 17.76 -4.80 11.27
C ILE A 170 17.35 -5.30 9.90
N VAL A 171 17.88 -4.66 8.85
CA VAL A 171 17.68 -5.08 7.45
C VAL A 171 18.21 -6.51 7.25
N ASP A 172 19.39 -6.81 7.74
CA ASP A 172 19.98 -8.17 7.66
C ASP A 172 19.08 -9.23 8.32
N ILE A 173 18.53 -8.92 9.51
CA ILE A 173 17.58 -9.83 10.19
C ILE A 173 16.32 -9.99 9.37
N PHE A 174 15.79 -8.90 8.80
CA PHE A 174 14.61 -8.94 7.94
C PHE A 174 14.84 -9.82 6.71
N LEU A 175 15.96 -9.60 6.00
CA LEU A 175 16.32 -10.37 4.80
C LEU A 175 16.48 -11.86 5.10
N LYS A 176 17.04 -12.21 6.26
CA LYS A 176 17.14 -13.59 6.71
C LYS A 176 15.75 -14.21 6.90
N GLN A 177 14.85 -13.52 7.58
CA GLN A 177 13.48 -14.02 7.81
C GLN A 177 12.68 -14.05 6.50
N LEU A 178 12.92 -13.12 5.60
CA LEU A 178 12.31 -13.08 4.27
C LEU A 178 12.77 -14.30 3.44
N LYS A 179 14.06 -14.59 3.42
CA LYS A 179 14.64 -15.79 2.76
C LYS A 179 13.99 -17.08 3.29
N GLU A 180 13.96 -17.25 4.61
CA GLU A 180 13.35 -18.42 5.27
C GLU A 180 11.85 -18.56 4.93
N SER A 181 11.13 -17.45 4.80
CA SER A 181 9.70 -17.46 4.47
C SER A 181 9.43 -17.86 3.03
N TRP A 182 10.34 -17.53 2.10
CA TRP A 182 10.21 -17.84 0.68
C TRP A 182 10.79 -19.21 0.29
N GLU A 183 11.57 -19.84 1.16
CA GLU A 183 12.28 -21.11 0.89
C GLU A 183 11.36 -22.22 0.35
N ASN A 184 10.09 -22.28 0.83
CA ASN A 184 9.11 -23.26 0.37
C ASN A 184 8.56 -22.99 -1.05
N ILE A 185 8.80 -21.80 -1.61
CA ILE A 185 8.31 -21.38 -2.93
C ILE A 185 9.49 -21.37 -3.91
N ILE A 186 10.51 -20.63 -3.55
CA ILE A 186 11.74 -20.47 -4.32
C ILE A 186 12.88 -20.10 -3.38
N GLU A 187 14.04 -20.70 -3.59
CA GLU A 187 15.26 -20.32 -2.88
C GLU A 187 15.78 -18.98 -3.39
N LEU A 188 15.74 -17.97 -2.53
CA LEU A 188 16.17 -16.61 -2.84
C LEU A 188 17.35 -16.22 -1.96
N ASP A 189 18.28 -15.48 -2.56
CA ASP A 189 19.35 -14.82 -1.84
C ASP A 189 19.27 -13.33 -2.05
N PHE A 190 19.15 -12.58 -0.96
CA PHE A 190 18.91 -11.14 -1.02
C PHE A 190 20.20 -10.37 -0.73
N GLU A 191 20.49 -9.41 -1.62
CA GLU A 191 21.59 -8.47 -1.44
C GLU A 191 21.02 -7.04 -1.39
N VAL A 192 21.56 -6.20 -0.51
CA VAL A 192 21.24 -4.76 -0.51
C VAL A 192 22.09 -4.11 -1.60
N GLU A 193 21.46 -3.69 -2.68
CA GLU A 193 22.13 -3.02 -3.81
C GLU A 193 22.48 -1.58 -3.48
N SER A 194 21.53 -0.83 -2.92
CA SER A 194 21.74 0.56 -2.47
C SER A 194 20.81 0.92 -1.31
N VAL A 195 21.23 1.94 -0.56
CA VAL A 195 20.43 2.57 0.50
C VAL A 195 20.31 4.05 0.19
N GLU A 196 19.10 4.52 -0.01
CA GLU A 196 18.80 5.88 -0.41
C GLU A 196 17.95 6.59 0.63
N SER A 197 18.09 7.90 0.73
CA SER A 197 17.28 8.71 1.64
C SER A 197 16.08 9.36 0.97
N ASN A 198 16.10 9.47 -0.35
CA ASN A 198 15.04 10.09 -1.12
C ASN A 198 14.45 9.08 -2.14
N PRO A 199 13.29 8.47 -1.83
CA PRO A 199 12.64 7.49 -2.71
C PRO A 199 12.32 8.04 -4.11
N GLN A 200 12.06 9.34 -4.21
CA GLN A 200 11.66 9.97 -5.48
C GLN A 200 12.80 10.05 -6.50
N LEU A 201 14.05 9.91 -6.06
CA LEU A 201 15.22 9.91 -6.96
C LEU A 201 15.55 8.52 -7.51
N VAL A 202 14.94 7.48 -6.94
CA VAL A 202 15.19 6.09 -7.35
C VAL A 202 14.13 5.67 -8.36
N GLN A 203 14.56 5.18 -9.51
CA GLN A 203 13.67 4.65 -10.53
C GLN A 203 14.13 3.25 -10.92
N ILE A 204 13.49 2.23 -10.35
CA ILE A 204 13.78 0.81 -10.63
C ILE A 204 12.91 0.24 -11.74
N VAL A 205 11.71 0.81 -11.95
CA VAL A 205 10.75 0.42 -12.99
C VAL A 205 10.04 1.67 -13.54
N PRO A 206 9.38 1.58 -14.71
CA PRO A 206 8.57 2.69 -15.22
C PRO A 206 7.49 3.13 -14.22
N PRO A 207 7.14 4.45 -14.16
CA PRO A 207 6.21 5.00 -13.17
C PRO A 207 4.82 4.35 -13.16
N ASN A 208 4.37 3.86 -14.33
CA ASN A 208 3.05 3.22 -14.50
C ASN A 208 3.09 1.70 -14.30
N GLU A 209 4.25 1.13 -13.98
CA GLU A 209 4.37 -0.31 -13.72
C GLU A 209 3.70 -0.64 -12.38
N VAL A 210 3.04 -1.80 -12.33
CA VAL A 210 2.34 -2.27 -11.13
C VAL A 210 3.32 -2.97 -10.21
N VAL A 211 3.36 -2.54 -8.95
CA VAL A 211 4.13 -3.13 -7.85
C VAL A 211 3.18 -3.65 -6.75
N ILE A 212 3.67 -4.59 -5.97
CA ILE A 212 2.93 -5.20 -4.84
C ILE A 212 3.70 -4.91 -3.57
#